data_bd6b07c3a883d084ccaebe9619d53001
#
_entry.id   bd6b07c3a883d084ccaebe9619d53001
#
_cell.length_a   1.000
_cell.length_b   1.000
_cell.length_c   1.000
_cell.angle_alpha   90.00
_cell.angle_beta   90.00
_cell.angle_gamma   90.00
#
_symmetry.space_group_name_H-M   'P 1'
#
loop_
_entity.id
_entity.type
_entity.pdbx_description
1 polymer ?
#
loop_
_entity_poly.entity_id
_entity_poly.type
_entity_poly.pdbx_seq_one_letter_code
_entity_poly.pdbx_strand_id
1 'polypeptide(L)'
;MCIRDSFQSEKYFKHIEDEIRKDFEWRDDVKKLCQDMFDSIGGKAISLHIRRTDHLIKPTYHPVLPLSYYEEALSMFPINLPVIVFSDEPHWVNMQNFFSDDRFLVSESGDNITDMCLMSMCQYQIMANSTYSWWGAWLSNSKDVIAPKLWFGPDGQDPRDVYVDRWEYLDV
;
A
#
# COMPACT_ATOMS: atom_id res chain seq x y z
N MET A 1 -6.13 19.55 -4.55
CA MET A 1 -5.32 19.16 -3.40
C MET A 1 -3.86 19.42 -3.78
N CYS A 2 -3.16 20.22 -3.05
CA CYS A 2 -1.78 20.58 -3.41
C CYS A 2 -0.88 19.42 -2.98
N ILE A 3 0.12 19.05 -3.79
CA ILE A 3 1.17 18.06 -3.45
C ILE A 3 1.80 18.35 -2.07
N ARG A 4 1.72 19.61 -1.62
CA ARG A 4 2.20 20.03 -0.29
C ARG A 4 1.52 19.34 0.88
N ASP A 5 0.30 18.83 0.70
CA ASP A 5 -0.49 18.28 1.81
C ASP A 5 -0.22 16.78 2.03
N SER A 6 0.38 16.11 1.07
CA SER A 6 0.56 14.65 1.10
C SER A 6 2.01 14.20 1.28
N PHE A 7 3.00 15.05 1.00
CA PHE A 7 4.45 14.80 1.14
C PHE A 7 4.92 13.43 0.58
N GLN A 8 4.24 12.92 -0.44
CA GLN A 8 4.54 11.63 -1.04
C GLN A 8 5.71 11.71 -2.04
N SER A 9 6.85 12.19 -1.55
CA SER A 9 8.10 12.21 -2.29
C SER A 9 9.29 12.21 -1.34
N GLU A 10 10.14 11.20 -1.43
CA GLU A 10 11.35 11.14 -0.60
C GLU A 10 12.33 12.28 -0.88
N LYS A 11 12.21 12.97 -2.03
CA LYS A 11 13.07 14.10 -2.39
C LYS A 11 12.96 15.26 -1.39
N TYR A 12 11.81 15.40 -0.71
CA TYR A 12 11.61 16.43 0.31
C TYR A 12 12.41 16.21 1.59
N PHE A 13 12.62 14.94 1.96
CA PHE A 13 13.12 14.57 3.29
C PHE A 13 14.24 13.50 3.28
N LYS A 14 14.74 13.10 2.11
CA LYS A 14 15.81 12.11 1.99
C LYS A 14 17.05 12.46 2.81
N HIS A 15 17.34 13.73 2.99
CA HIS A 15 18.47 14.23 3.76
C HIS A 15 18.28 14.14 5.29
N ILE A 16 17.07 13.88 5.76
CA ILE A 16 16.66 13.69 7.15
C ILE A 16 15.81 12.41 7.31
N GLU A 17 16.09 11.38 6.50
CA GLU A 17 15.29 10.16 6.47
C GLU A 17 15.20 9.48 7.84
N ASP A 18 16.32 9.43 8.57
CA ASP A 18 16.39 8.78 9.87
C ASP A 18 15.51 9.49 10.92
N GLU A 19 15.47 10.83 10.87
CA GLU A 19 14.60 11.63 11.74
C GLU A 19 13.12 11.39 11.41
N ILE A 20 12.77 11.35 10.12
CA ILE A 20 11.40 11.07 9.70
C ILE A 20 10.97 9.66 10.12
N ARG A 21 11.83 8.65 9.95
CA ARG A 21 11.53 7.28 10.40
C ARG A 21 11.32 7.20 11.90
N LYS A 22 12.09 7.98 12.69
CA LYS A 22 11.92 8.06 14.13
C LYS A 22 10.61 8.75 14.52
N ASP A 23 10.21 9.81 13.81
CA ASP A 23 8.94 10.50 14.06
C ASP A 23 7.71 9.62 13.74
N PHE A 24 7.89 8.62 12.85
CA PHE A 24 6.88 7.62 12.50
C PHE A 24 7.02 6.30 13.30
N GLU A 25 7.73 6.29 14.41
CA GLU A 25 7.74 5.12 15.29
C GLU A 25 6.35 4.81 15.83
N TRP A 26 5.95 3.56 15.70
CA TRP A 26 4.65 3.09 16.18
C TRP A 26 4.62 3.09 17.72
N ARG A 27 3.49 3.48 18.29
CA ARG A 27 3.25 3.32 19.72
C ARG A 27 3.36 1.84 20.11
N ASP A 28 3.86 1.56 21.31
CA ASP A 28 4.14 0.19 21.76
C ASP A 28 2.89 -0.70 21.77
N ASP A 29 1.71 -0.15 22.11
CA ASP A 29 0.45 -0.88 22.10
C ASP A 29 0.03 -1.29 20.67
N VAL A 30 0.15 -0.38 19.69
CA VAL A 30 -0.12 -0.65 18.27
C VAL A 30 0.89 -1.66 17.72
N LYS A 31 2.19 -1.43 17.99
CA LYS A 31 3.26 -2.32 17.53
C LYS A 31 3.07 -3.75 18.04
N LYS A 32 2.71 -3.89 19.34
CA LYS A 32 2.45 -5.22 19.91
C LYS A 32 1.25 -5.90 19.26
N LEU A 33 0.14 -5.18 19.10
CA LEU A 33 -1.06 -5.70 18.44
C LEU A 33 -0.74 -6.19 17.02
N CYS A 34 -0.06 -5.37 16.23
CA CYS A 34 0.33 -5.71 14.87
C CYS A 34 1.29 -6.90 14.84
N GLN A 35 2.25 -6.98 15.79
CA GLN A 35 3.19 -8.10 15.88
C GLN A 35 2.45 -9.41 16.19
N ASP A 36 1.52 -9.41 17.16
CA ASP A 36 0.73 -10.58 17.52
C ASP A 36 -0.11 -11.07 16.30
N MET A 37 -0.73 -10.14 15.55
CA MET A 37 -1.47 -10.45 14.32
C MET A 37 -0.53 -11.01 13.23
N PHE A 38 0.60 -10.38 13.01
CA PHE A 38 1.56 -10.76 11.98
C PHE A 38 2.19 -12.13 12.26
N ASP A 39 2.51 -12.42 13.52
CA ASP A 39 3.05 -13.71 13.95
C ASP A 39 2.02 -14.85 13.77
N SER A 40 0.73 -14.57 13.96
CA SER A 40 -0.35 -15.55 13.78
C SER A 40 -0.46 -16.06 12.35
N ILE A 41 0.02 -15.29 11.36
CA ILE A 41 0.05 -15.66 9.94
C ILE A 41 1.43 -16.15 9.47
N GLY A 42 2.36 -16.40 10.41
CA GLY A 42 3.69 -16.93 10.12
C GLY A 42 4.80 -15.89 9.95
N GLY A 43 4.55 -14.63 10.29
CA GLY A 43 5.57 -13.56 10.33
C GLY A 43 6.11 -13.12 8.98
N LYS A 44 5.43 -13.50 7.88
CA LYS A 44 5.76 -13.08 6.51
C LYS A 44 4.48 -12.94 5.69
N ALA A 45 4.34 -11.81 5.02
CA ALA A 45 3.18 -11.54 4.19
C ALA A 45 3.49 -10.57 3.04
N ILE A 46 2.60 -10.55 2.07
CA ILE A 46 2.49 -9.53 1.03
C ILE A 46 1.43 -8.53 1.48
N SER A 47 1.75 -7.24 1.48
CA SER A 47 0.78 -6.15 1.61
C SER A 47 0.20 -5.84 0.25
N LEU A 48 -1.11 -5.82 0.11
CA LEU A 48 -1.82 -5.41 -1.10
C LEU A 48 -2.85 -4.35 -0.74
N HIS A 49 -2.68 -3.13 -1.26
CA HIS A 49 -3.59 -2.02 -0.99
C HIS A 49 -4.47 -1.72 -2.19
N ILE A 50 -5.78 -1.59 -1.94
CA ILE A 50 -6.80 -1.25 -2.94
C ILE A 50 -7.47 0.06 -2.52
N ARG A 51 -7.47 1.07 -3.40
CA ARG A 51 -8.14 2.35 -3.20
C ARG A 51 -9.26 2.55 -4.20
N ARG A 52 -10.48 2.84 -3.72
CA ARG A 52 -11.66 2.92 -4.58
C ARG A 52 -12.57 4.12 -4.32
N THR A 53 -13.01 4.36 -3.09
CA THR A 53 -14.12 5.27 -2.74
C THR A 53 -14.07 6.63 -3.45
N ASP A 54 -13.09 7.47 -3.13
CA ASP A 54 -12.90 8.79 -3.74
C ASP A 54 -12.39 8.73 -5.19
N HIS A 55 -11.69 7.64 -5.56
CA HIS A 55 -11.25 7.39 -6.92
C HIS A 55 -12.44 7.14 -7.88
N LEU A 56 -13.48 6.47 -7.42
CA LEU A 56 -14.73 6.30 -8.19
C LEU A 56 -15.45 7.62 -8.44
N ILE A 57 -15.29 8.60 -7.54
CA ILE A 57 -15.91 9.93 -7.67
C ILE A 57 -15.16 10.82 -8.66
N LYS A 58 -13.82 10.65 -8.76
CA LYS A 58 -12.95 11.46 -9.62
C LYS A 58 -12.02 10.62 -10.48
N PRO A 59 -12.54 9.73 -11.33
CA PRO A 59 -11.74 8.74 -12.06
C PRO A 59 -10.76 9.37 -13.08
N THR A 60 -11.03 10.57 -13.57
CA THR A 60 -10.14 11.30 -14.49
C THR A 60 -8.95 11.94 -13.76
N TYR A 61 -9.05 12.13 -12.45
CA TYR A 61 -7.98 12.65 -11.61
C TYR A 61 -7.24 11.52 -10.88
N HIS A 62 -7.99 10.61 -10.23
CA HIS A 62 -7.49 9.43 -9.53
C HIS A 62 -8.13 8.18 -10.16
N PRO A 63 -7.47 7.54 -11.11
CA PRO A 63 -8.01 6.32 -11.72
C PRO A 63 -8.07 5.18 -10.69
N VAL A 64 -9.15 4.40 -10.76
CA VAL A 64 -9.23 3.13 -10.04
C VAL A 64 -8.41 2.10 -10.79
N LEU A 65 -7.50 1.43 -10.11
CA LEU A 65 -6.69 0.39 -10.71
C LEU A 65 -7.53 -0.88 -10.97
N PRO A 66 -7.38 -1.53 -12.15
CA PRO A 66 -8.08 -2.77 -12.47
C PRO A 66 -7.51 -3.96 -11.68
N LEU A 67 -8.29 -5.02 -11.52
CA LEU A 67 -7.83 -6.24 -10.86
C LEU A 67 -6.62 -6.87 -11.59
N SER A 68 -6.52 -6.74 -12.92
CA SER A 68 -5.39 -7.24 -13.70
C SER A 68 -4.03 -6.69 -13.24
N TYR A 69 -3.98 -5.44 -12.77
CA TYR A 69 -2.77 -4.87 -12.17
C TYR A 69 -2.34 -5.66 -10.92
N TYR A 70 -3.29 -5.97 -10.04
CA TYR A 70 -3.02 -6.72 -8.82
C TYR A 70 -2.67 -8.19 -9.10
N GLU A 71 -3.28 -8.80 -10.14
CA GLU A 71 -2.95 -10.15 -10.60
C GLU A 71 -1.51 -10.22 -11.10
N GLU A 72 -1.11 -9.27 -11.96
CA GLU A 72 0.24 -9.18 -12.49
C GLU A 72 1.26 -8.95 -11.36
N ALA A 73 1.02 -7.98 -10.49
CA ALA A 73 1.89 -7.69 -9.35
C ALA A 73 2.07 -8.90 -8.42
N LEU A 74 0.98 -9.62 -8.11
CA LEU A 74 1.04 -10.83 -7.28
C LEU A 74 1.82 -11.97 -7.94
N SER A 75 1.82 -12.05 -9.27
CA SER A 75 2.57 -13.08 -10.00
C SER A 75 4.08 -12.95 -9.84
N MET A 76 4.57 -11.78 -9.44
CA MET A 76 5.99 -11.49 -9.23
C MET A 76 6.48 -11.89 -7.83
N PHE A 77 5.57 -12.24 -6.93
CA PHE A 77 5.89 -12.61 -5.56
C PHE A 77 5.59 -14.07 -5.24
N PRO A 78 6.19 -14.64 -4.15
CA PRO A 78 5.98 -16.03 -3.80
C PRO A 78 4.50 -16.39 -3.55
N ILE A 79 3.99 -17.37 -4.29
CA ILE A 79 2.58 -17.78 -4.27
C ILE A 79 2.13 -18.36 -2.92
N ASN A 80 3.06 -18.89 -2.14
CA ASN A 80 2.79 -19.54 -0.85
C ASN A 80 2.71 -18.58 0.33
N LEU A 81 2.91 -17.28 0.13
CA LEU A 81 2.78 -16.30 1.21
C LEU A 81 1.34 -15.82 1.36
N PRO A 82 0.89 -15.57 2.59
CA PRO A 82 -0.37 -14.88 2.82
C PRO A 82 -0.31 -13.45 2.26
N VAL A 83 -1.46 -12.96 1.83
CA VAL A 83 -1.64 -11.61 1.31
C VAL A 83 -2.60 -10.87 2.23
N ILE A 84 -2.12 -9.83 2.92
CA ILE A 84 -2.99 -8.95 3.68
C ILE A 84 -3.52 -7.88 2.73
N VAL A 85 -4.84 -7.87 2.52
CA VAL A 85 -5.51 -6.92 1.64
C VAL A 85 -6.07 -5.77 2.47
N PHE A 86 -5.58 -4.58 2.20
CA PHE A 86 -6.05 -3.34 2.82
C PHE A 86 -6.92 -2.58 1.82
N SER A 87 -8.07 -2.10 2.24
CA SER A 87 -8.96 -1.36 1.36
C SER A 87 -9.87 -0.42 2.14
N ASP A 88 -10.23 0.70 1.52
CA ASP A 88 -11.31 1.58 1.96
C ASP A 88 -12.72 1.02 1.63
N GLU A 89 -12.79 -0.11 0.87
CA GLU A 89 -14.01 -0.86 0.58
C GLU A 89 -13.81 -2.38 0.83
N PRO A 90 -13.57 -2.85 2.07
CA PRO A 90 -13.32 -4.26 2.34
C PRO A 90 -14.48 -5.17 1.91
N HIS A 91 -15.72 -4.70 1.99
CA HIS A 91 -16.88 -5.44 1.50
C HIS A 91 -16.81 -5.70 -0.01
N TRP A 92 -16.39 -4.71 -0.80
CA TRP A 92 -16.20 -4.89 -2.24
C TRP A 92 -15.11 -5.94 -2.52
N VAL A 93 -14.01 -5.92 -1.77
CA VAL A 93 -12.92 -6.91 -1.90
C VAL A 93 -13.44 -8.32 -1.68
N ASN A 94 -14.20 -8.54 -0.59
CA ASN A 94 -14.78 -9.84 -0.25
C ASN A 94 -15.79 -10.37 -1.28
N MET A 95 -16.35 -9.49 -2.13
CA MET A 95 -17.24 -9.89 -3.23
C MET A 95 -16.51 -10.31 -4.51
N GLN A 96 -15.21 -10.08 -4.61
CA GLN A 96 -14.45 -10.45 -5.80
C GLN A 96 -13.96 -11.89 -5.72
N ASN A 97 -14.26 -12.72 -6.71
CA ASN A 97 -13.78 -14.10 -6.80
C ASN A 97 -12.25 -14.21 -6.76
N PHE A 98 -11.56 -13.17 -7.19
CA PHE A 98 -10.10 -13.10 -7.18
C PHE A 98 -9.52 -13.25 -5.76
N PHE A 99 -10.21 -12.72 -4.74
CA PHE A 99 -9.77 -12.78 -3.35
C PHE A 99 -10.43 -13.91 -2.54
N SER A 100 -11.03 -14.91 -3.18
CA SER A 100 -11.73 -16.01 -2.51
C SER A 100 -10.82 -17.11 -1.95
N ASP A 101 -9.54 -17.13 -2.30
CA ASP A 101 -8.56 -18.08 -1.76
C ASP A 101 -8.18 -17.71 -0.33
N ASP A 102 -8.01 -18.72 0.53
CA ASP A 102 -7.69 -18.56 1.97
C ASP A 102 -6.36 -17.83 2.23
N ARG A 103 -5.51 -17.68 1.21
CA ARG A 103 -4.29 -16.88 1.32
C ARG A 103 -4.56 -15.37 1.45
N PHE A 104 -5.74 -14.89 1.02
CA PHE A 104 -6.11 -13.48 1.10
C PHE A 104 -6.81 -13.18 2.42
N LEU A 105 -6.19 -12.32 3.20
CA LEU A 105 -6.66 -11.89 4.51
C LEU A 105 -7.08 -10.42 4.40
N VAL A 106 -8.36 -10.14 4.23
CA VAL A 106 -8.87 -8.78 4.16
C VAL A 106 -8.80 -8.16 5.55
N SER A 107 -8.11 -7.00 5.67
CA SER A 107 -8.04 -6.31 6.96
C SER A 107 -9.40 -5.74 7.35
N GLU A 108 -9.83 -6.07 8.54
CA GLU A 108 -11.05 -5.56 9.19
C GLU A 108 -10.71 -4.81 10.49
N SER A 109 -9.48 -4.27 10.59
CA SER A 109 -9.03 -3.56 11.80
C SER A 109 -9.91 -2.36 12.15
N GLY A 110 -10.52 -1.73 11.14
CA GLY A 110 -11.30 -0.50 11.29
C GLY A 110 -10.46 0.71 11.72
N ASP A 111 -9.14 0.56 11.81
CA ASP A 111 -8.20 1.58 12.25
C ASP A 111 -7.04 1.76 11.26
N ASN A 112 -6.96 2.94 10.66
CA ASN A 112 -5.95 3.28 9.66
C ASN A 112 -4.51 3.21 10.20
N ILE A 113 -4.31 3.42 11.51
CA ILE A 113 -2.98 3.38 12.13
C ILE A 113 -2.51 1.93 12.22
N THR A 114 -3.38 1.04 12.68
CA THR A 114 -3.12 -0.40 12.74
C THR A 114 -2.85 -0.97 11.34
N ASP A 115 -3.65 -0.61 10.34
CA ASP A 115 -3.45 -1.05 8.96
C ASP A 115 -2.10 -0.58 8.40
N MET A 116 -1.72 0.68 8.62
CA MET A 116 -0.43 1.19 8.15
C MET A 116 0.75 0.53 8.88
N CYS A 117 0.60 0.23 10.16
CA CYS A 117 1.58 -0.54 10.91
C CYS A 117 1.76 -1.94 10.32
N LEU A 118 0.68 -2.67 10.08
CA LEU A 118 0.71 -3.99 9.44
C LEU A 118 1.32 -3.94 8.04
N MET A 119 0.95 -2.95 7.21
CA MET A 119 1.58 -2.72 5.90
C MET A 119 3.09 -2.61 6.05
N SER A 120 3.56 -1.79 7.00
CA SER A 120 4.98 -1.53 7.21
C SER A 120 5.77 -2.77 7.67
N MET A 121 5.11 -3.80 8.18
CA MET A 121 5.74 -5.06 8.60
C MET A 121 5.86 -6.08 7.46
N CYS A 122 5.10 -5.93 6.38
CA CYS A 122 5.12 -6.86 5.25
C CYS A 122 6.44 -6.75 4.45
N GLN A 123 6.95 -7.90 4.00
CA GLN A 123 8.19 -7.99 3.22
C GLN A 123 8.01 -7.53 1.78
N TYR A 124 6.82 -7.71 1.21
CA TYR A 124 6.45 -7.40 -0.16
C TYR A 124 5.31 -6.41 -0.17
N GLN A 125 5.34 -5.44 -1.08
CA GLN A 125 4.36 -4.36 -1.12
C GLN A 125 3.76 -4.25 -2.52
N ILE A 126 2.44 -4.30 -2.63
CA ILE A 126 1.68 -3.99 -3.85
C ILE A 126 0.81 -2.77 -3.55
N MET A 127 1.17 -1.65 -4.17
CA MET A 127 0.57 -0.36 -3.88
C MET A 127 -0.62 -0.07 -4.79
N ALA A 128 -1.59 0.69 -4.27
CA ALA A 128 -2.45 1.52 -5.09
C ALA A 128 -1.79 2.88 -5.37
N ASN A 129 -2.37 3.66 -6.28
CA ASN A 129 -2.03 5.07 -6.52
C ASN A 129 -2.59 5.97 -5.39
N SER A 130 -2.10 5.77 -4.18
CA SER A 130 -2.57 6.39 -2.94
C SER A 130 -1.42 6.81 -2.03
N THR A 131 -1.51 8.01 -1.47
CA THR A 131 -0.55 8.52 -0.47
C THR A 131 -0.44 7.58 0.74
N TYR A 132 -1.55 6.99 1.16
CA TYR A 132 -1.58 6.03 2.25
C TYR A 132 -0.73 4.79 1.94
N SER A 133 -0.91 4.23 0.76
CA SER A 133 -0.12 3.11 0.24
C SER A 133 1.37 3.45 0.12
N TRP A 134 1.66 4.67 -0.36
CA TRP A 134 3.03 5.17 -0.51
C TRP A 134 3.76 5.19 0.83
N TRP A 135 3.13 5.74 1.87
CA TRP A 135 3.73 5.79 3.20
C TRP A 135 3.86 4.40 3.82
N GLY A 136 2.87 3.51 3.67
CA GLY A 136 2.98 2.12 4.12
C GLY A 136 4.19 1.41 3.52
N ALA A 137 4.38 1.51 2.21
CA ALA A 137 5.51 0.94 1.50
C ALA A 137 6.85 1.61 1.88
N TRP A 138 6.87 2.94 2.03
CA TRP A 138 8.10 3.64 2.39
C TRP A 138 8.56 3.31 3.82
N LEU A 139 7.62 3.21 4.77
CA LEU A 139 7.88 2.85 6.17
C LEU A 139 8.33 1.39 6.33
N SER A 140 7.87 0.48 5.46
CA SER A 140 8.27 -0.93 5.50
C SER A 140 9.76 -1.15 5.27
N ASN A 141 10.43 -0.20 4.62
CA ASN A 141 11.81 -0.34 4.17
C ASN A 141 12.03 -1.56 3.26
N SER A 142 10.97 -2.13 2.70
CA SER A 142 11.03 -3.22 1.73
C SER A 142 11.78 -2.78 0.47
N LYS A 143 12.53 -3.71 -0.11
CA LYS A 143 13.14 -3.54 -1.43
C LYS A 143 12.23 -4.05 -2.55
N ASP A 144 11.24 -4.86 -2.20
CA ASP A 144 10.33 -5.54 -3.10
C ASP A 144 8.98 -4.82 -3.08
N VAL A 145 8.92 -3.68 -3.73
CA VAL A 145 7.74 -2.81 -3.82
C VAL A 145 7.32 -2.69 -5.27
N ILE A 146 6.05 -3.01 -5.56
CA ILE A 146 5.42 -2.80 -6.85
C ILE A 146 4.42 -1.67 -6.73
N ALA A 147 4.57 -0.67 -7.59
CA ALA A 147 3.71 0.50 -7.67
C ALA A 147 3.15 0.68 -9.09
N PRO A 148 1.97 1.30 -9.25
CA PRO A 148 1.44 1.58 -10.58
C PRO A 148 2.17 2.76 -11.24
N LYS A 149 2.48 2.65 -12.53
CA LYS A 149 2.93 3.80 -13.33
C LYS A 149 1.83 4.85 -13.49
N LEU A 150 0.57 4.42 -13.51
CA LEU A 150 -0.57 5.32 -13.59
C LEU A 150 -0.92 5.86 -12.19
N TRP A 151 -0.24 6.93 -11.76
CA TRP A 151 -0.53 7.55 -10.46
C TRP A 151 -1.71 8.51 -10.53
N PHE A 152 -1.72 9.39 -11.52
CA PHE A 152 -2.82 10.31 -11.79
C PHE A 152 -3.40 10.05 -13.18
N GLY A 153 -4.67 10.37 -13.35
CA GLY A 153 -5.34 10.39 -14.65
C GLY A 153 -5.06 11.71 -15.42
N PRO A 154 -5.72 11.91 -16.56
CA PRO A 154 -5.45 13.02 -17.47
C PRO A 154 -5.69 14.41 -16.86
N ASP A 155 -6.56 14.52 -15.85
CA ASP A 155 -6.83 15.78 -15.14
C ASP A 155 -5.95 15.96 -13.90
N GLY A 156 -5.05 14.99 -13.63
CA GLY A 156 -4.20 14.96 -12.46
C GLY A 156 -2.91 15.75 -12.61
N GLN A 157 -2.06 15.63 -11.60
CA GLN A 157 -0.77 16.34 -11.54
C GLN A 157 0.33 15.48 -12.19
N ASP A 158 1.47 16.08 -12.44
CA ASP A 158 2.67 15.39 -12.86
C ASP A 158 3.18 14.48 -11.72
N PRO A 159 3.26 13.15 -11.91
CA PRO A 159 3.62 12.22 -10.85
C PRO A 159 5.14 12.05 -10.68
N ARG A 160 6.00 12.73 -11.44
CA ARG A 160 7.45 12.48 -11.47
C ARG A 160 8.14 12.47 -10.11
N ASP A 161 7.60 13.25 -9.15
CA ASP A 161 8.18 13.36 -7.81
C ASP A 161 7.61 12.32 -6.82
N VAL A 162 6.56 11.61 -7.20
CA VAL A 162 5.97 10.52 -6.40
C VAL A 162 6.81 9.25 -6.51
N TYR A 163 7.47 9.06 -7.65
CA TYR A 163 8.21 7.85 -7.93
C TYR A 163 9.51 7.77 -7.11
N VAL A 164 9.71 6.60 -6.53
CA VAL A 164 10.89 6.25 -5.72
C VAL A 164 11.78 5.33 -6.56
N ASP A 165 13.03 5.70 -6.78
CA ASP A 165 13.92 5.02 -7.74
C ASP A 165 14.13 3.52 -7.48
N ARG A 166 13.99 3.08 -6.22
CA ARG A 166 14.20 1.69 -5.82
C ARG A 166 12.97 0.79 -5.98
N TRP A 167 11.81 1.35 -6.37
CA TRP A 167 10.55 0.60 -6.54
C TRP A 167 10.36 0.15 -7.98
N GLU A 168 9.66 -0.95 -8.16
CA GLU A 168 9.25 -1.43 -9.48
C GLU A 168 7.90 -0.87 -9.88
N TYR A 169 7.75 -0.53 -11.17
CA TYR A 169 6.55 0.12 -11.68
C TYR A 169 5.93 -0.68 -12.81
N LEU A 170 4.68 -1.10 -12.62
CA LEU A 170 3.88 -1.79 -13.63
C LEU A 170 2.98 -0.84 -14.42
N ASP A 171 2.82 -1.13 -15.70
CA ASP A 171 1.79 -0.52 -16.54
C ASP A 171 0.39 -0.98 -16.07
N VAL A 172 -0.63 -0.15 -16.27
CA VAL A 172 -2.00 -0.38 -15.81
C VAL A 172 -2.96 -0.35 -16.99
#